data_87972fd7392de91e167db30319975525
#
_entry.id   87972fd7392de91e167db30319975525
#
_cell.length_a   1.000
_cell.length_b   1.000
_cell.length_c   1.000
_cell.angle_alpha   90.00
_cell.angle_beta   90.00
_cell.angle_gamma   90.00
#
_symmetry.space_group_name_H-M   'P 1'
#
loop_
_entity.id
_entity.type
_entity.pdbx_description
1 polymer ?
#
loop_
_entity_poly.entity_id
_entity_poly.type
_entity_poly.pdbx_seq_one_letter_code
_entity_poly.pdbx_strand_id
1 'polypeptide(L)'
;MSQKIDETDLTILRILQEDSKKTAKEIAAHLNLTASPVYERIKRLEKSGVIRKYVVLLDKKQFDLPVTAFCQVSMRYHDKTFIEKFEEQIQALEEVQECYHMAGRVDFILKINSRSLEDYHNFIKYKLSKIENIGELNSTFVLKDIKHTSSLNI
;
A
#
# COMPACT_ATOMS: atom_id res chain seq x y z
N MET A 1 -22.31 8.16 -12.42
CA MET A 1 -22.94 6.83 -12.22
C MET A 1 -21.82 5.80 -12.12
N SER A 2 -21.67 5.12 -10.98
CA SER A 2 -20.71 4.02 -10.84
C SER A 2 -21.16 2.88 -11.73
N GLN A 3 -20.38 2.56 -12.75
CA GLN A 3 -20.70 1.48 -13.68
C GLN A 3 -20.53 0.17 -12.92
N LYS A 4 -21.56 -0.67 -12.92
CA LYS A 4 -21.57 -1.95 -12.18
C LYS A 4 -20.51 -2.89 -12.75
N ILE A 5 -19.61 -3.37 -11.91
CA ILE A 5 -18.62 -4.40 -12.25
C ILE A 5 -19.38 -5.71 -12.45
N ASP A 6 -19.19 -6.38 -13.59
CA ASP A 6 -19.81 -7.68 -13.90
C ASP A 6 -18.85 -8.85 -13.62
N GLU A 7 -19.34 -10.10 -13.72
CA GLU A 7 -18.54 -11.31 -13.47
C GLU A 7 -17.34 -11.45 -14.42
N THR A 8 -17.47 -10.98 -15.65
CA THR A 8 -16.36 -10.94 -16.61
C THR A 8 -15.28 -9.97 -16.16
N ASP A 9 -15.66 -8.79 -15.67
CA ASP A 9 -14.74 -7.81 -15.12
C ASP A 9 -14.03 -8.36 -13.88
N LEU A 10 -14.74 -9.02 -12.97
CA LEU A 10 -14.15 -9.68 -11.80
C LEU A 10 -13.12 -10.73 -12.20
N THR A 11 -13.42 -11.54 -13.21
CA THR A 11 -12.48 -12.56 -13.71
C THR A 11 -11.23 -11.92 -14.32
N ILE A 12 -11.39 -10.86 -15.12
CA ILE A 12 -10.26 -10.08 -15.66
C ILE A 12 -9.40 -9.53 -14.51
N LEU A 13 -10.02 -8.96 -13.48
CA LEU A 13 -9.30 -8.40 -12.32
C LEU A 13 -8.55 -9.48 -11.53
N ARG A 14 -9.14 -10.67 -11.32
CA ARG A 14 -8.47 -11.82 -10.67
C ARG A 14 -7.22 -12.21 -11.44
N ILE A 15 -7.31 -12.38 -12.77
CA ILE A 15 -6.17 -12.72 -13.62
C ILE A 15 -5.07 -11.66 -13.54
N LEU A 16 -5.44 -10.37 -13.61
CA LEU A 16 -4.49 -9.26 -13.55
C LEU A 16 -3.86 -9.08 -12.14
N GLN A 17 -4.55 -9.48 -11.07
CA GLN A 17 -3.97 -9.53 -9.72
C GLN A 17 -2.93 -10.64 -9.57
N GLU A 18 -3.08 -11.77 -10.28
CA GLU A 18 -2.10 -12.86 -10.31
C GLU A 18 -0.90 -12.51 -11.20
N ASP A 19 -1.16 -12.02 -12.39
CA ASP A 19 -0.12 -11.63 -13.36
C ASP A 19 -0.56 -10.40 -14.17
N SER A 20 -0.08 -9.24 -13.73
CA SER A 20 -0.36 -7.95 -14.38
C SER A 20 0.26 -7.80 -15.79
N LYS A 21 1.13 -8.74 -16.22
CA LYS A 21 1.72 -8.75 -17.57
C LYS A 21 0.85 -9.47 -18.60
N LYS A 22 -0.21 -10.16 -18.16
CA LYS A 22 -1.14 -10.82 -19.06
C LYS A 22 -1.75 -9.82 -20.06
N THR A 23 -1.62 -10.14 -21.34
CA THR A 23 -2.19 -9.34 -22.43
C THR A 23 -3.70 -9.55 -22.54
N ALA A 24 -4.40 -8.58 -23.12
CA ALA A 24 -5.83 -8.74 -23.41
C ALA A 24 -6.14 -9.98 -24.26
N LYS A 25 -5.21 -10.39 -25.14
CA LYS A 25 -5.33 -11.61 -25.96
C LYS A 25 -5.27 -12.88 -25.12
N GLU A 26 -4.35 -12.96 -24.16
CA GLU A 26 -4.22 -14.10 -23.26
C GLU A 26 -5.41 -14.23 -22.31
N ILE A 27 -5.88 -13.09 -21.78
CA ILE A 27 -7.06 -13.04 -20.92
C ILE A 27 -8.31 -13.43 -21.72
N ALA A 28 -8.45 -12.96 -22.97
CA ALA A 28 -9.56 -13.31 -23.84
C ALA A 28 -9.60 -14.81 -24.16
N ALA A 29 -8.45 -15.42 -24.41
CA ALA A 29 -8.36 -16.88 -24.61
C ALA A 29 -8.83 -17.65 -23.37
N HIS A 30 -8.48 -17.19 -22.17
CA HIS A 30 -8.94 -17.80 -20.91
C HIS A 30 -10.47 -17.69 -20.70
N LEU A 31 -11.07 -16.60 -21.18
CA LEU A 31 -12.50 -16.30 -21.06
C LEU A 31 -13.34 -16.82 -22.23
N ASN A 32 -12.74 -17.44 -23.24
CA ASN A 32 -13.39 -17.79 -24.52
C ASN A 32 -14.05 -16.57 -25.22
N LEU A 33 -13.37 -15.42 -25.15
CA LEU A 33 -13.80 -14.16 -25.79
C LEU A 33 -12.78 -13.73 -26.87
N THR A 34 -13.14 -12.70 -27.63
CA THR A 34 -12.18 -12.03 -28.53
C THR A 34 -11.39 -10.96 -27.75
N ALA A 35 -10.21 -10.60 -28.25
CA ALA A 35 -9.31 -9.69 -27.56
C ALA A 35 -9.87 -8.26 -27.42
N SER A 36 -10.62 -7.78 -28.42
CA SER A 36 -11.13 -6.41 -28.45
C SER A 36 -12.04 -6.07 -27.27
N PRO A 37 -13.13 -6.82 -26.99
CA PRO A 37 -13.99 -6.51 -25.84
C PRO A 37 -13.26 -6.65 -24.49
N VAL A 38 -12.26 -7.53 -24.37
CA VAL A 38 -11.46 -7.63 -23.15
C VAL A 38 -10.56 -6.41 -22.97
N TYR A 39 -9.93 -5.95 -24.04
CA TYR A 39 -9.14 -4.71 -24.05
C TYR A 39 -9.99 -3.50 -23.63
N GLU A 40 -11.17 -3.33 -24.21
CA GLU A 40 -12.09 -2.24 -23.88
C GLU A 40 -12.54 -2.29 -22.40
N ARG A 41 -12.77 -3.48 -21.85
CA ARG A 41 -13.09 -3.66 -20.43
C ARG A 41 -11.93 -3.23 -19.54
N ILE A 42 -10.69 -3.66 -19.84
CA ILE A 42 -9.49 -3.26 -19.09
C ILE A 42 -9.36 -1.72 -19.12
N LYS A 43 -9.45 -1.10 -20.29
CA LYS A 43 -9.39 0.36 -20.44
C LYS A 43 -10.45 1.09 -19.62
N ARG A 44 -11.66 0.55 -19.61
CA ARG A 44 -12.74 1.08 -18.79
C ARG A 44 -12.43 0.98 -17.29
N LEU A 45 -11.92 -0.18 -16.81
CA LEU A 45 -11.55 -0.41 -15.42
C LEU A 45 -10.39 0.51 -14.96
N GLU A 46 -9.43 0.77 -15.85
CA GLU A 46 -8.38 1.77 -15.64
C GLU A 46 -8.96 3.18 -15.54
N LYS A 47 -9.76 3.60 -16.51
CA LYS A 47 -10.35 4.94 -16.56
C LYS A 47 -11.29 5.24 -15.39
N SER A 48 -12.00 4.23 -14.91
CA SER A 48 -12.90 4.35 -13.75
C SER A 48 -12.18 4.34 -12.40
N GLY A 49 -10.85 4.08 -12.36
CA GLY A 49 -10.05 4.01 -11.14
C GLY A 49 -10.20 2.70 -10.37
N VAL A 50 -10.92 1.70 -10.90
CA VAL A 50 -10.96 0.33 -10.34
C VAL A 50 -9.57 -0.28 -10.38
N ILE A 51 -8.89 -0.18 -11.53
CA ILE A 51 -7.45 -0.43 -11.62
C ILE A 51 -6.75 0.92 -11.40
N ARG A 52 -6.12 1.07 -10.25
CA ARG A 52 -5.44 2.32 -9.88
C ARG A 52 -4.06 2.43 -10.52
N LYS A 53 -3.29 1.34 -10.51
CA LYS A 53 -1.94 1.24 -11.09
C LYS A 53 -1.49 -0.21 -11.17
N TYR A 54 -0.51 -0.47 -12.02
CA TYR A 54 0.25 -1.71 -12.05
C TYR A 54 1.57 -1.50 -11.29
N VAL A 55 1.95 -2.46 -10.46
CA VAL A 55 3.15 -2.37 -9.63
C VAL A 55 3.96 -3.66 -9.71
N VAL A 56 5.25 -3.56 -9.50
CA VAL A 56 6.14 -4.70 -9.32
C VAL A 56 6.35 -4.93 -7.83
N LEU A 57 6.17 -6.15 -7.37
CA LEU A 57 6.55 -6.56 -6.02
C LEU A 57 8.02 -6.95 -6.03
N LEU A 58 8.83 -6.26 -5.23
CA LEU A 58 10.26 -6.49 -5.11
C LEU A 58 10.55 -7.32 -3.85
N ASP A 59 11.52 -8.21 -3.95
CA ASP A 59 12.09 -8.87 -2.77
C ASP A 59 13.02 -7.88 -2.04
N LYS A 60 12.52 -7.30 -0.95
CA LYS A 60 13.25 -6.30 -0.14
C LYS A 60 14.63 -6.76 0.34
N LYS A 61 14.87 -8.08 0.45
CA LYS A 61 16.17 -8.63 0.82
C LYS A 61 17.26 -8.37 -0.24
N GLN A 62 16.84 -8.26 -1.52
CA GLN A 62 17.76 -7.95 -2.62
C GLN A 62 18.18 -6.46 -2.65
N PHE A 63 17.52 -5.62 -1.84
CA PHE A 63 17.74 -4.17 -1.77
C PHE A 63 18.27 -3.72 -0.40
N ASP A 64 18.85 -4.65 0.38
CA ASP A 64 19.39 -4.37 1.71
C ASP A 64 18.38 -3.71 2.67
N LEU A 65 17.10 -4.12 2.62
CA LEU A 65 16.03 -3.65 3.48
C LEU A 65 15.43 -4.77 4.34
N PRO A 66 16.26 -5.48 5.16
CA PRO A 66 15.80 -6.64 5.90
C PRO A 66 14.89 -6.30 7.08
N VAL A 67 14.97 -5.09 7.60
CA VAL A 67 14.21 -4.69 8.79
C VAL A 67 12.87 -4.10 8.37
N THR A 68 11.80 -4.66 8.89
CA THR A 68 10.45 -4.09 8.80
C THR A 68 9.94 -3.81 10.20
N ALA A 69 9.48 -2.60 10.44
CA ALA A 69 8.85 -2.19 11.70
C ALA A 69 7.44 -1.65 11.45
N PHE A 70 6.55 -1.93 12.41
CA PHE A 70 5.29 -1.21 12.56
C PHE A 70 5.44 -0.22 13.72
N CYS A 71 5.35 1.07 13.41
CA CYS A 71 5.41 2.15 14.39
C CYS A 71 3.99 2.68 14.63
N GLN A 72 3.50 2.49 15.85
CA GLN A 72 2.27 3.08 16.32
C GLN A 72 2.55 4.49 16.80
N VAL A 73 1.72 5.43 16.37
CA VAL A 73 1.84 6.86 16.69
C VAL A 73 0.57 7.29 17.39
N SER A 74 0.72 7.92 18.56
CA SER A 74 -0.37 8.61 19.24
C SER A 74 -0.08 10.11 19.26
N MET A 75 -1.08 10.91 18.92
CA MET A 75 -1.01 12.36 18.90
C MET A 75 -1.30 12.93 20.30
N ARG A 76 -0.71 14.08 20.62
CA ARG A 76 -1.02 14.80 21.86
C ARG A 76 -2.37 15.49 21.80
N TYR A 77 -2.68 16.08 20.65
CA TYR A 77 -3.91 16.80 20.37
C TYR A 77 -4.53 16.29 19.07
N HIS A 78 -5.86 16.08 19.10
CA HIS A 78 -6.63 15.52 17.98
C HIS A 78 -7.33 16.60 17.15
N ASP A 79 -6.75 17.78 17.09
CA ASP A 79 -7.23 18.85 16.21
C ASP A 79 -6.99 18.50 14.75
N LYS A 80 -7.96 18.84 13.89
CA LYS A 80 -7.94 18.55 12.47
C LYS A 80 -6.66 19.07 11.78
N THR A 81 -6.22 20.26 12.16
CA THR A 81 -5.04 20.91 11.56
C THR A 81 -3.76 20.11 11.85
N PHE A 82 -3.61 19.57 13.06
CA PHE A 82 -2.47 18.74 13.42
C PHE A 82 -2.48 17.41 12.70
N ILE A 83 -3.66 16.79 12.53
CA ILE A 83 -3.81 15.53 11.80
C ILE A 83 -3.42 15.72 10.33
N GLU A 84 -3.99 16.72 9.66
CA GLU A 84 -3.68 17.02 8.25
C GLU A 84 -2.19 17.34 8.05
N LYS A 85 -1.58 18.12 8.94
CA LYS A 85 -0.14 18.44 8.90
C LYS A 85 0.72 17.19 9.07
N PHE A 86 0.35 16.29 9.98
CA PHE A 86 1.05 15.01 10.15
C PHE A 86 0.95 14.16 8.89
N GLU A 87 -0.24 14.01 8.31
CA GLU A 87 -0.47 13.25 7.08
C GLU A 87 0.37 13.78 5.91
N GLU A 88 0.47 15.09 5.74
CA GLU A 88 1.32 15.72 4.73
C GLU A 88 2.80 15.42 4.96
N GLN A 89 3.29 15.58 6.20
CA GLN A 89 4.69 15.35 6.53
C GLN A 89 5.10 13.89 6.37
N ILE A 90 4.22 12.93 6.73
CA ILE A 90 4.48 11.50 6.57
C ILE A 90 4.60 11.10 5.10
N GLN A 91 3.82 11.70 4.20
CA GLN A 91 3.91 11.41 2.76
C GLN A 91 5.27 11.77 2.16
N ALA A 92 6.01 12.69 2.77
CA ALA A 92 7.34 13.11 2.34
C ALA A 92 8.47 12.19 2.86
N LEU A 93 8.19 11.25 3.75
CA LEU A 93 9.20 10.36 4.34
C LEU A 93 9.33 9.07 3.52
N GLU A 94 10.44 8.92 2.82
CA GLU A 94 10.72 7.78 1.93
C GLU A 94 10.81 6.44 2.70
N GLU A 95 11.20 6.46 3.96
CA GLU A 95 11.28 5.28 4.81
C GLU A 95 9.90 4.71 5.16
N VAL A 96 8.86 5.53 5.09
CA VAL A 96 7.48 5.12 5.37
C VAL A 96 6.85 4.53 4.12
N GLN A 97 6.69 3.21 4.10
CA GLN A 97 6.05 2.50 2.99
C GLN A 97 4.53 2.64 3.02
N GLU A 98 3.93 2.58 4.20
CA GLU A 98 2.48 2.63 4.41
C GLU A 98 2.17 3.45 5.67
N CYS A 99 1.10 4.22 5.62
CA CYS A 99 0.57 4.96 6.76
C CYS A 99 -0.95 4.79 6.79
N TYR A 100 -1.48 4.44 7.96
CA TYR A 100 -2.90 4.24 8.20
C TYR A 100 -3.35 5.10 9.37
N HIS A 101 -4.39 5.92 9.17
CA HIS A 101 -5.11 6.59 10.24
C HIS A 101 -6.10 5.59 10.85
N MET A 102 -6.03 5.40 12.15
CA MET A 102 -6.70 4.33 12.87
C MET A 102 -7.85 4.86 13.73
N ALA A 103 -8.90 4.08 13.86
CA ALA A 103 -9.91 4.29 14.90
C ALA A 103 -9.58 3.35 16.06
N GLY A 104 -9.14 3.87 17.22
CA GLY A 104 -8.81 3.04 18.38
C GLY A 104 -7.84 3.70 19.36
N ARG A 105 -6.96 2.88 19.95
CA ARG A 105 -6.03 3.34 21.01
C ARG A 105 -4.86 4.16 20.47
N VAL A 106 -4.54 4.02 19.20
CA VAL A 106 -3.46 4.74 18.52
C VAL A 106 -4.04 5.47 17.32
N ASP A 107 -3.46 6.60 16.94
CA ASP A 107 -3.98 7.43 15.87
C ASP A 107 -3.46 6.98 14.50
N PHE A 108 -2.20 6.56 14.42
CA PHE A 108 -1.62 6.09 13.16
C PHE A 108 -0.77 4.84 13.35
N ILE A 109 -0.71 4.03 12.30
CA ILE A 109 0.25 2.93 12.17
C ILE A 109 1.06 3.17 10.89
N LEU A 110 2.39 3.20 11.06
CA LEU A 110 3.35 3.32 9.98
C LEU A 110 4.02 1.98 9.75
N LYS A 111 4.17 1.57 8.49
CA LYS A 111 5.04 0.47 8.08
C LYS A 111 6.33 1.05 7.51
N ILE A 112 7.44 0.71 8.11
CA ILE A 112 8.75 1.28 7.82
C ILE A 112 9.70 0.15 7.45
N ASN A 113 10.45 0.31 6.35
CA ASN A 113 11.54 -0.58 5.98
C ASN A 113 12.88 0.14 6.15
N SER A 114 13.87 -0.56 6.70
CA SER A 114 15.21 -0.02 6.93
C SER A 114 16.30 -1.07 6.71
N ARG A 115 17.53 -0.61 6.54
CA ARG A 115 18.71 -1.47 6.34
C ARG A 115 19.16 -2.15 7.63
N SER A 116 18.98 -1.45 8.75
CA SER A 116 19.39 -1.91 10.07
C SER A 116 18.48 -1.35 11.16
N LEU A 117 18.62 -1.88 12.37
CA LEU A 117 17.98 -1.30 13.56
C LEU A 117 18.55 0.09 13.88
N GLU A 118 19.83 0.33 13.57
CA GLU A 118 20.46 1.64 13.74
C GLU A 118 19.85 2.67 12.79
N ASP A 119 19.67 2.33 11.51
CA ASP A 119 19.01 3.19 10.53
C ASP A 119 17.56 3.50 10.96
N TYR A 120 16.83 2.49 11.45
CA TYR A 120 15.51 2.69 12.01
C TYR A 120 15.53 3.67 13.20
N HIS A 121 16.47 3.47 14.15
CA HIS A 121 16.62 4.38 15.30
C HIS A 121 16.93 5.82 14.84
N ASN A 122 17.82 5.98 13.86
CA ASN A 122 18.15 7.28 13.29
C ASN A 122 16.94 7.93 12.60
N PHE A 123 16.13 7.15 11.89
CA PHE A 123 14.88 7.62 11.31
C PHE A 123 13.92 8.15 12.41
N ILE A 124 13.68 7.36 13.46
CA ILE A 124 12.84 7.78 14.58
C ILE A 124 13.38 9.08 15.20
N LYS A 125 14.68 9.10 15.55
CA LYS A 125 15.31 10.20 16.27
C LYS A 125 15.39 11.49 15.47
N TYR A 126 15.74 11.41 14.20
CA TYR A 126 16.09 12.60 13.41
C TYR A 126 15.01 13.04 12.43
N LYS A 127 14.05 12.17 12.11
CA LYS A 127 12.97 12.49 11.17
C LYS A 127 11.61 12.42 11.85
N LEU A 128 11.15 11.27 12.30
CA LEU A 128 9.79 11.10 12.81
C LEU A 128 9.53 11.92 14.07
N SER A 129 10.43 11.90 15.05
CA SER A 129 10.27 12.65 16.32
C SER A 129 10.33 14.17 16.17
N LYS A 130 10.70 14.68 15.00
CA LYS A 130 10.67 16.13 14.70
C LYS A 130 9.29 16.59 14.22
N ILE A 131 8.41 15.70 13.88
CA ILE A 131 7.05 16.02 13.51
C ILE A 131 6.32 16.49 14.78
N GLU A 132 5.75 17.67 14.70
CA GLU A 132 5.04 18.28 15.81
C GLU A 132 3.82 17.45 16.24
N ASN A 133 3.45 17.59 17.50
CA ASN A 133 2.25 16.98 18.10
C ASN A 133 2.29 15.45 18.25
N ILE A 134 3.39 14.77 17.97
CA ILE A 134 3.53 13.37 18.35
C ILE A 134 3.62 13.27 19.87
N GLY A 135 2.76 12.44 20.46
CA GLY A 135 2.71 12.15 21.90
C GLY A 135 3.53 10.94 22.26
N GLU A 136 3.23 9.81 21.63
CA GLU A 136 3.88 8.53 21.90
C GLU A 136 4.21 7.80 20.61
N LEU A 137 5.34 7.11 20.61
CA LEU A 137 5.77 6.19 19.55
C LEU A 137 6.03 4.82 20.16
N ASN A 138 5.39 3.79 19.58
CA ASN A 138 5.60 2.41 19.97
C ASN A 138 5.96 1.59 18.73
N SER A 139 7.14 0.98 18.74
CA SER A 139 7.70 0.26 17.59
C SER A 139 7.72 -1.24 17.82
N THR A 140 7.22 -2.00 16.86
CA THR A 140 7.24 -3.46 16.85
C THR A 140 7.92 -3.93 15.56
N PHE A 141 8.90 -4.84 15.71
CA PHE A 141 9.67 -5.36 14.58
C PHE A 141 9.11 -6.68 14.10
N VAL A 142 9.06 -6.85 12.78
CA VAL A 142 8.64 -8.10 12.14
C VAL A 142 9.78 -9.11 12.22
N LEU A 143 9.53 -10.23 12.88
CA LEU A 143 10.48 -11.34 12.95
C LEU A 143 10.48 -12.19 11.67
N LYS A 144 9.28 -12.39 11.09
CA LYS A 144 9.10 -13.20 9.88
C LYS A 144 7.81 -12.80 9.16
N ASP A 145 7.90 -12.59 7.85
CA ASP A 145 6.72 -12.45 7.00
C ASP A 145 6.09 -13.83 6.78
N ILE A 146 4.86 -14.01 7.22
CA ILE A 146 4.11 -15.27 7.06
C ILE A 146 3.27 -15.24 5.79
N LYS A 147 2.64 -14.10 5.50
CA LYS A 147 1.84 -13.89 4.31
C LYS A 147 1.94 -12.43 3.90
N HIS A 148 2.25 -12.21 2.64
CA HIS A 148 2.23 -10.88 2.03
C HIS A 148 1.57 -10.99 0.65
N THR A 149 0.45 -10.35 0.47
CA THR A 149 -0.26 -10.25 -0.81
C THR A 149 -0.92 -8.89 -0.93
N SER A 150 -0.91 -8.33 -2.12
CA SER A 150 -1.69 -7.14 -2.48
C SER A 150 -3.01 -7.48 -3.17
N SER A 151 -3.27 -8.77 -3.41
CA SER A 151 -4.50 -9.23 -4.08
C SER A 151 -5.69 -9.15 -3.14
N LEU A 152 -6.78 -8.55 -3.62
CA LEU A 152 -8.08 -8.53 -2.96
C LEU A 152 -8.85 -9.80 -3.32
N ASN A 153 -9.56 -10.37 -2.36
CA ASN A 153 -10.49 -11.47 -2.62
C ASN A 153 -11.80 -10.88 -3.15
N ILE A 154 -11.95 -10.87 -4.48
CA ILE A 154 -13.08 -10.30 -5.21
C ILE A 154 -13.76 -11.35 -6.06
#